data_3bacdf11150e56cfd27878edcea68d24
#
_entry.id   3bacdf11150e56cfd27878edcea68d24
#
_cell.length_a   1.000
_cell.length_b   1.000
_cell.length_c   1.000
_cell.angle_alpha   90.00
_cell.angle_beta   90.00
_cell.angle_gamma   90.00
#
_symmetry.space_group_name_H-M   'P 1'
#
loop_
_entity.id
_entity.type
_entity.pdbx_description
1 polymer ?
#
loop_
_entity_poly.entity_id
_entity_poly.type
_entity_poly.pdbx_seq_one_letter_code
_entity_poly.pdbx_strand_id
1 'polypeptide(L)'
;MPVLFRVKVIPLVLLLAMIFAFLLNWPILLHFYEILSHLEHVKIGFVISITFVLVAALNVVFMPFSVRFLLKPFFALLFITGSLVSYSTLKYKVMFDQTMIQNIIETNPQEAHSYLNGSIIIWFVFTGILPAILLFSIKIQYPEKWYKGIAYRLLSVLASLSLIAGVAALYYQDYASVGRNNSTLNKEIIPANYAYSTFQYVKDTYFTTKVPFQTLGNDAKRVVAHEKPTLMFLVIGETARSQNFSMNGYSRDTNAFTSKSGGVISFKNMHSCGTATAISVPCMFSNMNRTEYDSKKASNSENFLDIVQKTGVSLLWKENDGGCKGVCSRIPTVEIKPSDNPKLCDGKTCHDEVMLENLDDEIAKMPGDKLVAFHIIGSHGPTYYLRYPAEHRHFMPECARSDIENCTQEQLVNTYDNTLRYTDYVLAEMIEKLKNYSDQYNTVLLYVSDHGESLGESGLYLHGTPYKLAPDQQTHIPMQVWMSPGFIAGKHINMSCLENNAAKKSYSHDNLFSSILGLWDVSTSVYNPDRDLFRECRG
;
A
#
# COMPACT_ATOMS: atom_id res chain seq x y z
N MET A 1 -21.07 -16.62 -32.48
CA MET A 1 -20.61 -17.84 -31.79
C MET A 1 -21.66 -18.93 -31.96
N PRO A 2 -21.30 -20.19 -32.20
CA PRO A 2 -22.26 -21.29 -32.23
C PRO A 2 -22.96 -21.43 -30.89
N VAL A 3 -24.27 -21.72 -30.93
CA VAL A 3 -25.07 -21.93 -29.69
C VAL A 3 -24.81 -23.36 -29.20
N LEU A 4 -24.12 -23.48 -28.04
CA LEU A 4 -23.79 -24.77 -27.45
C LEU A 4 -24.97 -25.36 -26.65
N PHE A 5 -25.68 -24.55 -25.87
CA PHE A 5 -26.76 -25.00 -24.98
C PHE A 5 -27.91 -23.99 -24.93
N ARG A 6 -29.12 -24.52 -24.61
CA ARG A 6 -30.30 -23.71 -24.32
C ARG A 6 -30.67 -23.88 -22.86
N VAL A 7 -30.68 -22.80 -22.10
CA VAL A 7 -30.93 -22.84 -20.65
C VAL A 7 -31.97 -21.77 -20.24
N LYS A 8 -32.89 -22.11 -19.37
CA LYS A 8 -33.84 -21.15 -18.78
C LYS A 8 -33.10 -20.18 -17.86
N VAL A 9 -33.58 -18.93 -17.79
CA VAL A 9 -32.89 -17.84 -17.05
C VAL A 9 -32.68 -18.15 -15.56
N ILE A 10 -33.66 -18.71 -14.84
CA ILE A 10 -33.57 -18.99 -13.41
C ILE A 10 -32.50 -20.06 -13.07
N PRO A 11 -32.54 -21.26 -13.70
CA PRO A 11 -31.47 -22.26 -13.51
C PRO A 11 -30.09 -21.73 -13.88
N LEU A 12 -29.97 -20.85 -14.90
CA LEU A 12 -28.70 -20.25 -15.28
C LEU A 12 -28.16 -19.35 -14.15
N VAL A 13 -29.00 -18.48 -13.55
CA VAL A 13 -28.56 -17.61 -12.47
C VAL A 13 -28.15 -18.40 -11.22
N LEU A 14 -28.89 -19.47 -10.90
CA LEU A 14 -28.51 -20.38 -9.82
C LEU A 14 -27.17 -21.08 -10.11
N LEU A 15 -26.95 -21.53 -11.35
CA LEU A 15 -25.67 -22.11 -11.76
C LEU A 15 -24.54 -21.08 -11.64
N LEU A 16 -24.78 -19.82 -12.07
CA LEU A 16 -23.80 -18.75 -11.92
C LEU A 16 -23.50 -18.48 -10.43
N ALA A 17 -24.53 -18.45 -9.58
CA ALA A 17 -24.33 -18.29 -8.13
C ALA A 17 -23.48 -19.43 -7.53
N MET A 18 -23.71 -20.68 -7.98
CA MET A 18 -22.86 -21.82 -7.59
C MET A 18 -21.41 -21.67 -8.09
N ILE A 19 -21.22 -21.31 -9.36
CA ILE A 19 -19.87 -21.09 -9.92
C ILE A 19 -19.15 -19.99 -9.14
N PHE A 20 -19.81 -18.89 -8.85
CA PHE A 20 -19.22 -17.83 -8.03
C PHE A 20 -18.91 -18.29 -6.60
N ALA A 21 -19.79 -19.06 -5.97
CA ALA A 21 -19.57 -19.57 -4.62
C ALA A 21 -18.36 -20.52 -4.53
N PHE A 22 -18.28 -21.50 -5.46
CA PHE A 22 -17.25 -22.54 -5.40
C PHE A 22 -15.94 -22.17 -6.09
N LEU A 23 -15.97 -21.33 -7.13
CA LEU A 23 -14.78 -21.00 -7.91
C LEU A 23 -14.17 -19.67 -7.48
N LEU A 24 -14.94 -18.58 -7.50
CA LEU A 24 -14.42 -17.25 -7.22
C LEU A 24 -14.40 -16.91 -5.72
N ASN A 25 -15.30 -17.49 -4.93
CA ASN A 25 -15.32 -17.37 -3.48
C ASN A 25 -14.58 -18.52 -2.75
N TRP A 26 -13.76 -19.29 -3.48
CA TRP A 26 -12.91 -20.31 -2.88
C TRP A 26 -12.03 -19.77 -1.73
N PRO A 27 -11.42 -18.56 -1.84
CA PRO A 27 -10.63 -18.00 -0.74
C PRO A 27 -11.41 -17.87 0.57
N ILE A 28 -12.62 -17.34 0.55
CA ILE A 28 -13.43 -17.17 1.77
C ILE A 28 -13.87 -18.54 2.32
N LEU A 29 -14.15 -19.53 1.48
CA LEU A 29 -14.48 -20.87 1.95
C LEU A 29 -13.29 -21.53 2.65
N LEU A 30 -12.06 -21.33 2.16
CA LEU A 30 -10.85 -21.78 2.83
C LEU A 30 -10.64 -21.05 4.16
N HIS A 31 -10.85 -19.75 4.22
CA HIS A 31 -10.73 -18.96 5.43
C HIS A 31 -11.75 -19.41 6.49
N PHE A 32 -13.01 -19.66 6.10
CA PHE A 32 -13.99 -20.27 6.99
C PHE A 32 -13.52 -21.64 7.52
N TYR A 33 -12.98 -22.49 6.64
CA TYR A 33 -12.47 -23.79 7.06
C TYR A 33 -11.31 -23.64 8.07
N GLU A 34 -10.39 -22.72 7.84
CA GLU A 34 -9.29 -22.40 8.76
C GLU A 34 -9.82 -21.98 10.14
N ILE A 35 -10.76 -21.01 10.18
CA ILE A 35 -11.41 -20.57 11.42
C ILE A 35 -12.06 -21.74 12.17
N LEU A 36 -12.82 -22.58 11.45
CA LEU A 36 -13.55 -23.68 12.05
C LEU A 36 -12.64 -24.80 12.55
N SER A 37 -11.48 -25.01 11.92
CA SER A 37 -10.49 -26.02 12.32
C SER A 37 -9.85 -25.74 13.69
N HIS A 38 -9.89 -24.50 14.15
CA HIS A 38 -9.40 -24.08 15.48
C HIS A 38 -10.47 -24.14 16.58
N LEU A 39 -11.71 -24.51 16.26
CA LEU A 39 -12.79 -24.63 17.23
C LEU A 39 -12.92 -26.09 17.74
N GLU A 40 -13.05 -26.28 19.06
CA GLU A 40 -13.14 -27.59 19.68
C GLU A 40 -14.42 -28.35 19.29
N HIS A 41 -15.54 -27.66 19.08
CA HIS A 41 -16.83 -28.26 18.74
C HIS A 41 -17.50 -27.51 17.58
N VAL A 42 -17.54 -28.16 16.42
CA VAL A 42 -18.20 -27.61 15.22
C VAL A 42 -19.32 -28.53 14.75
N LYS A 43 -20.52 -27.98 14.61
CA LYS A 43 -21.67 -28.72 14.07
C LYS A 43 -21.50 -28.94 12.56
N ILE A 44 -21.49 -30.18 12.08
CA ILE A 44 -21.35 -30.51 10.65
C ILE A 44 -22.42 -29.76 9.80
N GLY A 45 -23.67 -29.72 10.30
CA GLY A 45 -24.75 -28.99 9.60
C GLY A 45 -24.48 -27.48 9.44
N PHE A 46 -23.80 -26.85 10.42
CA PHE A 46 -23.34 -25.46 10.32
C PHE A 46 -22.30 -25.31 9.20
N VAL A 47 -21.28 -26.16 9.15
CA VAL A 47 -20.23 -26.13 8.10
C VAL A 47 -20.85 -26.23 6.70
N ILE A 48 -21.73 -27.21 6.51
CA ILE A 48 -22.41 -27.42 5.22
C ILE A 48 -23.30 -26.21 4.86
N SER A 49 -23.97 -25.61 5.86
CA SER A 49 -24.88 -24.48 5.65
C SER A 49 -24.18 -23.22 5.10
N ILE A 50 -22.88 -23.02 5.39
CA ILE A 50 -22.10 -21.86 4.93
C ILE A 50 -22.15 -21.74 3.41
N THR A 51 -21.91 -22.84 2.70
CA THR A 51 -21.93 -22.85 1.23
C THR A 51 -23.34 -22.59 0.68
N PHE A 52 -24.36 -23.20 1.29
CA PHE A 52 -25.76 -22.98 0.85
C PHE A 52 -26.22 -21.54 1.09
N VAL A 53 -25.85 -20.95 2.22
CA VAL A 53 -26.13 -19.53 2.52
C VAL A 53 -25.41 -18.62 1.53
N LEU A 54 -24.14 -18.91 1.20
CA LEU A 54 -23.38 -18.13 0.22
C LEU A 54 -24.04 -18.19 -1.17
N VAL A 55 -24.41 -19.40 -1.66
CA VAL A 55 -25.11 -19.56 -2.93
C VAL A 55 -26.46 -18.83 -2.92
N ALA A 56 -27.23 -18.95 -1.85
CA ALA A 56 -28.52 -18.28 -1.71
C ALA A 56 -28.37 -16.74 -1.70
N ALA A 57 -27.40 -16.23 -0.95
CA ALA A 57 -27.10 -14.79 -0.91
C ALA A 57 -26.67 -14.26 -2.29
N LEU A 58 -25.79 -14.97 -2.99
CA LEU A 58 -25.38 -14.61 -4.34
C LEU A 58 -26.57 -14.68 -5.31
N ASN A 59 -27.47 -15.68 -5.20
CA ASN A 59 -28.67 -15.73 -6.03
C ASN A 59 -29.58 -14.53 -5.80
N VAL A 60 -29.77 -14.08 -4.55
CA VAL A 60 -30.54 -12.86 -4.22
C VAL A 60 -29.91 -11.63 -4.90
N VAL A 61 -28.58 -11.48 -4.81
CA VAL A 61 -27.85 -10.35 -5.41
C VAL A 61 -27.87 -10.41 -6.94
N PHE A 62 -27.77 -11.59 -7.55
CA PHE A 62 -27.65 -11.77 -8.99
C PHE A 62 -28.99 -11.71 -9.74
N MET A 63 -30.09 -12.08 -9.06
CA MET A 63 -31.40 -12.18 -9.70
C MET A 63 -31.91 -10.89 -10.34
N PRO A 64 -31.73 -9.68 -9.75
CA PRO A 64 -32.10 -8.40 -10.38
C PRO A 64 -31.41 -8.18 -11.75
N PHE A 65 -30.17 -8.65 -11.90
CA PHE A 65 -29.36 -8.49 -13.13
C PHE A 65 -29.70 -9.54 -14.21
N SER A 66 -30.66 -10.43 -13.97
CA SER A 66 -31.06 -11.51 -14.88
C SER A 66 -31.95 -11.05 -16.05
N VAL A 67 -31.91 -9.77 -16.42
CA VAL A 67 -32.68 -9.20 -17.53
C VAL A 67 -31.96 -9.41 -18.87
N ARG A 68 -32.74 -9.45 -19.97
CA ARG A 68 -32.30 -9.94 -21.29
C ARG A 68 -31.02 -9.31 -21.83
N PHE A 69 -30.85 -8.01 -21.69
CA PHE A 69 -29.70 -7.29 -22.25
C PHE A 69 -28.55 -7.13 -21.27
N LEU A 70 -28.80 -7.29 -19.99
CA LEU A 70 -27.83 -7.02 -18.92
C LEU A 70 -27.10 -8.28 -18.45
N LEU A 71 -27.78 -9.46 -18.43
CA LEU A 71 -27.24 -10.67 -17.82
C LEU A 71 -25.84 -11.02 -18.33
N LYS A 72 -25.68 -11.18 -19.65
CA LYS A 72 -24.41 -11.63 -20.23
C LYS A 72 -23.27 -10.63 -20.00
N PRO A 73 -23.40 -9.33 -20.35
CA PRO A 73 -22.31 -8.38 -20.13
C PRO A 73 -22.00 -8.19 -18.65
N PHE A 74 -22.99 -8.18 -17.77
CA PHE A 74 -22.81 -8.05 -16.34
C PHE A 74 -22.00 -9.21 -15.75
N PHE A 75 -22.41 -10.47 -16.02
CA PHE A 75 -21.68 -11.62 -15.49
C PHE A 75 -20.32 -11.81 -16.15
N ALA A 76 -20.15 -11.45 -17.42
CA ALA A 76 -18.84 -11.46 -18.06
C ALA A 76 -17.88 -10.47 -17.36
N LEU A 77 -18.34 -9.26 -17.06
CA LEU A 77 -17.58 -8.30 -16.30
C LEU A 77 -17.21 -8.86 -14.92
N LEU A 78 -18.17 -9.46 -14.21
CA LEU A 78 -17.91 -10.04 -12.88
C LEU A 78 -16.94 -11.23 -12.94
N PHE A 79 -16.94 -12.06 -14.00
CA PHE A 79 -15.95 -13.12 -14.17
C PHE A 79 -14.55 -12.55 -14.36
N ILE A 80 -14.40 -11.53 -15.21
CA ILE A 80 -13.12 -10.89 -15.50
C ILE A 80 -12.55 -10.23 -14.23
N THR A 81 -13.33 -9.37 -13.56
CA THR A 81 -12.88 -8.66 -12.38
C THR A 81 -12.75 -9.59 -11.16
N GLY A 82 -13.75 -10.44 -10.92
CA GLY A 82 -13.77 -11.36 -9.78
C GLY A 82 -12.66 -12.42 -9.83
N SER A 83 -12.22 -12.81 -11.03
CA SER A 83 -11.10 -13.74 -11.21
C SER A 83 -9.79 -13.17 -10.67
N LEU A 84 -9.49 -11.91 -10.99
CA LEU A 84 -8.28 -11.24 -10.50
C LEU A 84 -8.35 -11.02 -8.99
N VAL A 85 -9.50 -10.56 -8.49
CA VAL A 85 -9.74 -10.39 -7.05
C VAL A 85 -9.59 -11.72 -6.30
N SER A 86 -10.19 -12.80 -6.83
CA SER A 86 -10.10 -14.13 -6.23
C SER A 86 -8.66 -14.64 -6.16
N TYR A 87 -7.87 -14.44 -7.23
CA TYR A 87 -6.45 -14.80 -7.24
C TYR A 87 -5.66 -14.05 -6.15
N SER A 88 -5.79 -12.73 -6.12
CA SER A 88 -5.04 -11.89 -5.17
C SER A 88 -5.43 -12.19 -3.72
N THR A 89 -6.73 -12.41 -3.44
CA THR A 89 -7.18 -12.82 -2.10
C THR A 89 -6.65 -14.21 -1.74
N LEU A 90 -6.66 -15.17 -2.69
CA LEU A 90 -6.21 -16.54 -2.45
C LEU A 90 -4.70 -16.62 -2.18
N LYS A 91 -3.90 -15.87 -2.96
CA LYS A 91 -2.44 -15.98 -2.97
C LYS A 91 -1.75 -15.04 -2.00
N TYR A 92 -2.27 -13.82 -1.87
CA TYR A 92 -1.64 -12.75 -1.09
C TYR A 92 -2.48 -12.32 0.12
N LYS A 93 -3.69 -12.90 0.31
CA LYS A 93 -4.67 -12.52 1.34
C LYS A 93 -5.05 -11.03 1.30
N VAL A 94 -4.97 -10.41 0.12
CA VAL A 94 -5.33 -8.99 -0.09
C VAL A 94 -6.82 -8.79 0.14
N MET A 95 -7.15 -7.74 0.91
CA MET A 95 -8.53 -7.29 1.12
C MET A 95 -8.85 -6.13 0.18
N PHE A 96 -9.90 -6.27 -0.62
CA PHE A 96 -10.32 -5.25 -1.59
C PHE A 96 -11.27 -4.24 -0.93
N ASP A 97 -10.74 -3.44 -0.02
CA ASP A 97 -11.43 -2.29 0.56
C ASP A 97 -11.25 -1.01 -0.29
N GLN A 98 -11.78 0.12 0.18
CA GLN A 98 -11.69 1.39 -0.55
C GLN A 98 -10.24 1.85 -0.74
N THR A 99 -9.37 1.60 0.22
CA THR A 99 -7.95 1.95 0.16
C THR A 99 -7.23 1.13 -0.92
N MET A 100 -7.50 -0.17 -0.99
CA MET A 100 -6.95 -1.04 -2.02
C MET A 100 -7.46 -0.67 -3.42
N ILE A 101 -8.73 -0.28 -3.56
CA ILE A 101 -9.25 0.24 -4.85
C ILE A 101 -8.53 1.53 -5.25
N GLN A 102 -8.29 2.44 -4.31
CA GLN A 102 -7.49 3.64 -4.56
C GLN A 102 -6.09 3.27 -5.03
N ASN A 103 -5.41 2.37 -4.31
CA ASN A 103 -4.07 1.91 -4.66
C ASN A 103 -4.01 1.31 -6.08
N ILE A 104 -4.98 0.45 -6.45
CA ILE A 104 -5.07 -0.12 -7.81
C ILE A 104 -5.22 0.98 -8.89
N ILE A 105 -6.03 2.01 -8.63
CA ILE A 105 -6.28 3.08 -9.61
C ILE A 105 -5.05 3.99 -9.74
N GLU A 106 -4.29 4.17 -8.67
CA GLU A 106 -3.08 4.99 -8.63
C GLU A 106 -1.81 4.22 -8.99
N THR A 107 -1.89 2.88 -9.14
CA THR A 107 -0.78 2.00 -9.58
C THR A 107 -0.36 2.36 -11.00
N ASN A 108 0.93 2.54 -11.21
CA ASN A 108 1.50 2.82 -12.53
C ASN A 108 1.61 1.52 -13.39
N PRO A 109 1.76 1.64 -14.73
CA PRO A 109 1.84 0.48 -15.61
C PRO A 109 3.03 -0.46 -15.31
N GLN A 110 4.17 0.07 -14.85
CA GLN A 110 5.36 -0.70 -14.52
C GLN A 110 5.11 -1.59 -13.31
N GLU A 111 4.52 -1.03 -12.27
CA GLU A 111 4.09 -1.74 -11.07
C GLU A 111 3.05 -2.82 -11.41
N ALA A 112 2.02 -2.47 -12.18
CA ALA A 112 1.00 -3.42 -12.62
C ALA A 112 1.61 -4.61 -13.38
N HIS A 113 2.63 -4.39 -14.20
CA HIS A 113 3.35 -5.46 -14.91
C HIS A 113 4.11 -6.39 -13.98
N SER A 114 4.58 -5.94 -12.82
CA SER A 114 5.33 -6.76 -11.87
C SER A 114 4.49 -7.91 -11.27
N TYR A 115 3.16 -7.74 -11.24
CA TYR A 115 2.21 -8.78 -10.78
C TYR A 115 1.88 -9.82 -11.85
N LEU A 116 2.23 -9.59 -13.13
CA LEU A 116 1.92 -10.51 -14.21
C LEU A 116 2.91 -11.68 -14.25
N ASN A 117 2.43 -12.85 -13.88
CA ASN A 117 3.18 -14.11 -13.95
C ASN A 117 2.32 -15.22 -14.57
N GLY A 118 2.94 -16.37 -14.86
CA GLY A 118 2.25 -17.50 -15.49
C GLY A 118 1.05 -18.00 -14.70
N SER A 119 1.12 -17.98 -13.37
CA SER A 119 0.07 -18.49 -12.48
C SER A 119 -1.20 -17.62 -12.55
N ILE A 120 -1.06 -16.29 -12.49
CA ILE A 120 -2.21 -15.38 -12.61
C ILE A 120 -2.83 -15.45 -14.00
N ILE A 121 -2.01 -15.59 -15.07
CA ILE A 121 -2.51 -15.69 -16.44
C ILE A 121 -3.34 -16.97 -16.60
N ILE A 122 -2.84 -18.11 -16.14
CA ILE A 122 -3.56 -19.39 -16.19
C ILE A 122 -4.86 -19.28 -15.42
N TRP A 123 -4.81 -18.78 -14.16
CA TRP A 123 -6.00 -18.59 -13.34
C TRP A 123 -7.02 -17.69 -14.04
N PHE A 124 -6.60 -16.55 -14.54
CA PHE A 124 -7.45 -15.57 -15.22
C PHE A 124 -8.11 -16.13 -16.48
N VAL A 125 -7.37 -16.91 -17.28
CA VAL A 125 -7.93 -17.58 -18.47
C VAL A 125 -9.02 -18.58 -18.07
N PHE A 126 -8.77 -19.43 -17.08
CA PHE A 126 -9.70 -20.50 -16.71
C PHE A 126 -10.88 -20.02 -15.87
N THR A 127 -10.73 -19.02 -15.00
CA THR A 127 -11.78 -18.58 -14.08
C THR A 127 -12.45 -17.27 -14.51
N GLY A 128 -11.81 -16.50 -15.39
CA GLY A 128 -12.32 -15.23 -15.93
C GLY A 128 -12.77 -15.35 -17.39
N ILE A 129 -11.81 -15.53 -18.31
CA ILE A 129 -12.05 -15.44 -19.75
C ILE A 129 -12.93 -16.60 -20.23
N LEU A 130 -12.57 -17.84 -19.91
CA LEU A 130 -13.28 -19.03 -20.39
C LEU A 130 -14.76 -19.06 -19.95
N PRO A 131 -15.11 -18.84 -18.66
CA PRO A 131 -16.50 -18.76 -18.25
C PRO A 131 -17.26 -17.61 -18.93
N ALA A 132 -16.63 -16.45 -19.13
CA ALA A 132 -17.23 -15.34 -19.85
C ALA A 132 -17.57 -15.71 -21.30
N ILE A 133 -16.65 -16.34 -22.04
CA ILE A 133 -16.87 -16.81 -23.41
C ILE A 133 -17.98 -17.87 -23.45
N LEU A 134 -17.94 -18.86 -22.54
CA LEU A 134 -18.96 -19.89 -22.45
C LEU A 134 -20.35 -19.29 -22.20
N LEU A 135 -20.47 -18.26 -21.36
CA LEU A 135 -21.73 -17.58 -21.11
C LEU A 135 -22.31 -16.95 -22.39
N PHE A 136 -21.47 -16.38 -23.27
CA PHE A 136 -21.93 -15.84 -24.54
C PHE A 136 -22.38 -16.92 -25.52
N SER A 137 -21.88 -18.14 -25.40
CA SER A 137 -22.28 -19.31 -26.23
C SER A 137 -23.60 -19.95 -25.79
N ILE A 138 -24.20 -19.57 -24.67
CA ILE A 138 -25.48 -20.08 -24.17
C ILE A 138 -26.63 -19.27 -24.75
N LYS A 139 -27.66 -19.97 -25.27
CA LYS A 139 -28.95 -19.34 -25.63
C LYS A 139 -29.88 -19.33 -24.43
N ILE A 140 -30.11 -18.13 -23.85
CA ILE A 140 -30.97 -17.99 -22.69
C ILE A 140 -32.42 -17.95 -23.10
N GLN A 141 -33.24 -18.78 -22.46
CA GLN A 141 -34.68 -18.82 -22.65
C GLN A 141 -35.36 -17.98 -21.56
N TYR A 142 -36.03 -16.91 -21.98
CA TYR A 142 -36.83 -16.05 -21.11
C TYR A 142 -38.31 -16.43 -21.23
N PRO A 143 -39.10 -16.27 -20.16
CA PRO A 143 -40.55 -16.42 -20.22
C PRO A 143 -41.17 -15.48 -21.27
N GLU A 144 -42.13 -15.96 -22.04
CA GLU A 144 -42.81 -15.17 -23.07
C GLU A 144 -43.53 -13.95 -22.48
N LYS A 145 -44.18 -14.15 -21.34
CA LYS A 145 -44.92 -13.10 -20.64
C LYS A 145 -44.02 -12.46 -19.59
N TRP A 146 -43.84 -11.13 -19.64
CA TRP A 146 -42.94 -10.37 -18.74
C TRP A 146 -43.28 -10.57 -17.26
N TYR A 147 -44.56 -10.60 -16.89
CA TYR A 147 -45.00 -10.80 -15.50
C TYR A 147 -44.65 -12.20 -14.96
N LYS A 148 -44.67 -13.25 -15.81
CA LYS A 148 -44.17 -14.56 -15.40
C LYS A 148 -42.69 -14.54 -15.14
N GLY A 149 -41.93 -13.75 -15.92
CA GLY A 149 -40.52 -13.53 -15.70
C GLY A 149 -40.24 -12.87 -14.34
N ILE A 150 -41.00 -11.87 -13.97
CA ILE A 150 -40.90 -11.22 -12.63
C ILE A 150 -41.29 -12.21 -11.54
N ALA A 151 -42.45 -12.91 -11.70
CA ALA A 151 -42.92 -13.88 -10.70
C ALA A 151 -41.89 -14.97 -10.41
N TYR A 152 -41.25 -15.55 -11.42
CA TYR A 152 -40.22 -16.58 -11.23
C TYR A 152 -38.96 -16.03 -10.56
N ARG A 153 -38.54 -14.78 -10.84
CA ARG A 153 -37.43 -14.14 -10.15
C ARG A 153 -37.75 -13.91 -8.67
N LEU A 154 -38.93 -13.36 -8.40
CA LEU A 154 -39.40 -13.15 -7.02
C LEU A 154 -39.48 -14.47 -6.26
N LEU A 155 -40.04 -15.52 -6.87
CA LEU A 155 -40.10 -16.84 -6.25
C LEU A 155 -38.70 -17.40 -5.93
N SER A 156 -37.74 -17.24 -6.85
CA SER A 156 -36.34 -17.66 -6.64
C SER A 156 -35.68 -16.89 -5.49
N VAL A 157 -35.90 -15.57 -5.43
CA VAL A 157 -35.40 -14.71 -4.32
C VAL A 157 -36.04 -15.11 -3.00
N LEU A 158 -37.38 -15.28 -2.96
CA LEU A 158 -38.11 -15.70 -1.76
C LEU A 158 -37.63 -17.08 -1.27
N ALA A 159 -37.42 -18.03 -2.17
CA ALA A 159 -36.88 -19.35 -1.81
C ALA A 159 -35.46 -19.24 -1.20
N SER A 160 -34.60 -18.40 -1.78
CA SER A 160 -33.26 -18.16 -1.23
C SER A 160 -33.31 -17.46 0.14
N LEU A 161 -34.16 -16.46 0.32
CA LEU A 161 -34.34 -15.78 1.61
C LEU A 161 -34.92 -16.72 2.67
N SER A 162 -35.87 -17.60 2.27
CA SER A 162 -36.44 -18.62 3.18
C SER A 162 -35.37 -19.64 3.62
N LEU A 163 -34.49 -20.05 2.69
CA LEU A 163 -33.34 -20.90 3.03
C LEU A 163 -32.41 -20.21 4.03
N ILE A 164 -32.03 -18.94 3.79
CA ILE A 164 -31.18 -18.17 4.69
C ILE A 164 -31.84 -18.02 6.07
N ALA A 165 -33.13 -17.70 6.12
CA ALA A 165 -33.88 -17.55 7.37
C ALA A 165 -33.96 -18.88 8.15
N GLY A 166 -34.21 -20.00 7.45
CA GLY A 166 -34.22 -21.34 8.03
C GLY A 166 -32.86 -21.74 8.63
N VAL A 167 -31.79 -21.50 7.89
CA VAL A 167 -30.42 -21.72 8.37
C VAL A 167 -30.09 -20.82 9.57
N ALA A 168 -30.46 -19.55 9.48
CA ALA A 168 -30.26 -18.61 10.58
C ALA A 168 -31.02 -19.05 11.84
N ALA A 169 -32.25 -19.53 11.73
CA ALA A 169 -32.99 -20.03 12.87
C ALA A 169 -32.32 -21.25 13.55
N LEU A 170 -31.67 -22.13 12.76
CA LEU A 170 -31.01 -23.33 13.27
C LEU A 170 -29.60 -23.06 13.83
N TYR A 171 -28.85 -22.12 13.24
CA TYR A 171 -27.42 -21.90 13.52
C TYR A 171 -27.08 -20.44 13.88
N TYR A 172 -28.05 -19.64 14.35
CA TYR A 172 -27.83 -18.23 14.69
C TYR A 172 -26.62 -17.98 15.60
N GLN A 173 -26.50 -18.80 16.65
CA GLN A 173 -25.41 -18.67 17.62
C GLN A 173 -24.05 -18.93 16.98
N ASP A 174 -23.95 -19.94 16.12
CA ASP A 174 -22.72 -20.31 15.42
C ASP A 174 -22.29 -19.19 14.45
N TYR A 175 -23.24 -18.68 13.62
CA TYR A 175 -22.98 -17.54 12.71
C TYR A 175 -22.65 -16.25 13.47
N ALA A 176 -23.37 -15.94 14.56
CA ALA A 176 -23.14 -14.75 15.34
C ALA A 176 -21.79 -14.80 16.08
N SER A 177 -21.36 -15.97 16.54
CA SER A 177 -20.06 -16.17 17.18
C SER A 177 -18.92 -16.00 16.16
N VAL A 178 -18.97 -16.72 15.06
CA VAL A 178 -17.95 -16.63 14.01
C VAL A 178 -17.88 -15.22 13.41
N GLY A 179 -19.03 -14.61 13.08
CA GLY A 179 -19.09 -13.28 12.47
C GLY A 179 -18.62 -12.14 13.39
N ARG A 180 -18.87 -12.23 14.72
CA ARG A 180 -18.38 -11.23 15.68
C ARG A 180 -16.86 -11.33 15.88
N ASN A 181 -16.34 -12.55 15.95
CA ASN A 181 -14.93 -12.78 16.17
C ASN A 181 -14.09 -12.58 14.89
N ASN A 182 -14.72 -12.64 13.71
CA ASN A 182 -14.07 -12.51 12.41
C ASN A 182 -14.82 -11.47 11.54
N SER A 183 -14.81 -10.22 11.99
CA SER A 183 -15.57 -9.12 11.35
C SER A 183 -15.14 -8.79 9.91
N THR A 184 -14.02 -9.34 9.44
CA THR A 184 -13.50 -9.15 8.09
C THR A 184 -14.16 -10.05 7.05
N LEU A 185 -14.75 -11.18 7.45
CA LEU A 185 -15.35 -12.14 6.54
C LEU A 185 -16.37 -11.54 5.56
N ASN A 186 -17.14 -10.55 6.00
CA ASN A 186 -18.11 -9.86 5.14
C ASN A 186 -17.44 -9.03 4.03
N LYS A 187 -16.15 -8.67 4.21
CA LYS A 187 -15.36 -7.90 3.25
C LYS A 187 -14.62 -8.79 2.24
N GLU A 188 -14.78 -10.09 2.32
CA GLU A 188 -14.10 -11.06 1.44
C GLU A 188 -15.03 -11.66 0.38
N ILE A 189 -16.35 -11.43 0.48
CA ILE A 189 -17.36 -12.02 -0.42
C ILE A 189 -17.32 -11.36 -1.80
N ILE A 190 -16.92 -12.14 -2.82
CA ILE A 190 -16.88 -11.72 -4.22
C ILE A 190 -18.27 -11.93 -4.84
N PRO A 191 -18.83 -10.92 -5.54
CA PRO A 191 -18.26 -9.64 -5.95
C PRO A 191 -18.58 -8.48 -5.00
N ALA A 192 -19.27 -8.73 -3.89
CA ALA A 192 -19.81 -7.67 -3.03
C ALA A 192 -18.72 -6.75 -2.46
N ASN A 193 -17.58 -7.32 -2.07
CA ASN A 193 -16.45 -6.59 -1.48
C ASN A 193 -15.92 -5.48 -2.41
N TYR A 194 -15.35 -5.84 -3.55
CA TYR A 194 -14.75 -4.86 -4.45
C TYR A 194 -15.78 -3.98 -5.16
N ALA A 195 -16.99 -4.50 -5.44
CA ALA A 195 -18.05 -3.70 -6.03
C ALA A 195 -18.51 -2.57 -5.09
N TYR A 196 -18.70 -2.87 -3.80
CA TYR A 196 -19.03 -1.87 -2.79
C TYR A 196 -17.88 -0.88 -2.58
N SER A 197 -16.66 -1.36 -2.46
CA SER A 197 -15.46 -0.53 -2.29
C SER A 197 -15.22 0.39 -3.49
N THR A 198 -15.40 -0.11 -4.71
CA THR A 198 -15.34 0.71 -5.94
C THR A 198 -16.45 1.77 -5.95
N PHE A 199 -17.68 1.39 -5.58
CA PHE A 199 -18.78 2.36 -5.48
C PHE A 199 -18.47 3.47 -4.46
N GLN A 200 -17.95 3.12 -3.29
CA GLN A 200 -17.54 4.11 -2.28
C GLN A 200 -16.43 5.01 -2.79
N TYR A 201 -15.39 4.45 -3.40
CA TYR A 201 -14.30 5.22 -4.00
C TYR A 201 -14.82 6.21 -5.05
N VAL A 202 -15.61 5.74 -6.01
CA VAL A 202 -16.19 6.58 -7.08
C VAL A 202 -17.10 7.66 -6.50
N LYS A 203 -17.98 7.30 -5.56
CA LYS A 203 -18.84 8.26 -4.86
C LYS A 203 -18.00 9.33 -4.18
N ASP A 204 -16.98 8.91 -3.46
CA ASP A 204 -16.15 9.80 -2.67
C ASP A 204 -15.26 10.69 -3.54
N THR A 205 -14.75 10.17 -4.66
CA THR A 205 -13.86 10.93 -5.55
C THR A 205 -14.62 11.90 -6.45
N TYR A 206 -15.77 11.48 -7.00
CA TYR A 206 -16.44 12.23 -8.07
C TYR A 206 -17.77 12.87 -7.68
N PHE A 207 -18.46 12.38 -6.66
CA PHE A 207 -19.82 12.81 -6.32
C PHE A 207 -19.96 13.49 -4.95
N THR A 208 -18.88 13.63 -4.19
CA THR A 208 -18.87 14.42 -2.96
C THR A 208 -18.52 15.87 -3.25
N THR A 209 -18.95 16.77 -2.39
CA THR A 209 -18.64 18.20 -2.46
C THR A 209 -17.12 18.39 -2.47
N LYS A 210 -16.62 19.17 -3.44
CA LYS A 210 -15.19 19.53 -3.49
C LYS A 210 -14.80 20.24 -2.21
N VAL A 211 -13.79 19.72 -1.52
CA VAL A 211 -13.18 20.41 -0.38
C VAL A 211 -12.43 21.62 -0.93
N PRO A 212 -12.69 22.85 -0.44
CA PRO A 212 -11.89 24.01 -0.84
C PRO A 212 -10.40 23.78 -0.53
N PHE A 213 -9.54 24.27 -1.42
CA PHE A 213 -8.10 24.19 -1.17
C PHE A 213 -7.72 24.99 0.08
N GLN A 214 -7.00 24.37 1.00
CA GLN A 214 -6.57 24.95 2.25
C GLN A 214 -5.09 25.33 2.18
N THR A 215 -4.78 26.61 2.31
CA THR A 215 -3.42 27.08 2.50
C THR A 215 -3.00 26.92 3.95
N LEU A 216 -1.77 26.49 4.19
CA LEU A 216 -1.19 26.28 5.52
C LEU A 216 0.05 27.17 5.70
N GLY A 217 0.32 27.56 6.95
CA GLY A 217 1.53 28.27 7.29
C GLY A 217 1.73 29.59 6.54
N ASN A 218 0.66 30.37 6.29
CA ASN A 218 0.79 31.71 5.69
C ASN A 218 1.54 32.68 6.59
N ASP A 219 1.64 32.37 7.87
CA ASP A 219 2.40 33.06 8.91
C ASP A 219 3.82 32.52 9.07
N ALA A 220 4.23 31.56 8.26
CA ALA A 220 5.52 30.87 8.39
C ALA A 220 6.69 31.82 8.21
N LYS A 221 7.64 31.79 9.16
CA LYS A 221 8.88 32.58 9.15
C LYS A 221 10.01 31.72 9.70
N ARG A 222 11.20 31.88 9.16
CA ARG A 222 12.40 31.35 9.81
C ARG A 222 12.81 32.27 10.96
N VAL A 223 13.03 31.66 12.11
CA VAL A 223 13.36 32.43 13.35
C VAL A 223 14.85 32.48 13.64
N VAL A 224 15.66 31.65 12.98
CA VAL A 224 17.10 31.59 13.13
C VAL A 224 17.79 31.77 11.80
N ALA A 225 18.77 32.66 11.71
CA ALA A 225 19.67 32.79 10.59
C ALA A 225 20.98 32.02 10.90
N HIS A 226 21.39 31.15 9.98
CA HIS A 226 22.63 30.40 10.11
C HIS A 226 23.72 31.01 9.23
N GLU A 227 24.99 30.93 9.68
CA GLU A 227 26.14 31.44 8.91
C GLU A 227 26.31 30.69 7.58
N LYS A 228 26.09 29.38 7.60
CA LYS A 228 26.09 28.53 6.38
C LYS A 228 24.66 28.12 6.02
N PRO A 229 24.32 28.10 4.71
CA PRO A 229 23.04 27.56 4.28
C PRO A 229 22.94 26.07 4.61
N THR A 230 21.71 25.57 4.70
CA THR A 230 21.42 24.16 4.97
C THR A 230 21.17 23.41 3.66
N LEU A 231 21.70 22.19 3.55
CA LEU A 231 21.35 21.21 2.53
C LEU A 231 20.78 19.96 3.22
N MET A 232 19.49 19.71 3.01
CA MET A 232 18.79 18.54 3.52
C MET A 232 18.47 17.56 2.41
N PHE A 233 18.81 16.28 2.64
CA PHE A 233 18.27 15.15 1.87
C PHE A 233 17.17 14.49 2.67
N LEU A 234 15.93 14.53 2.15
CA LEU A 234 14.78 13.84 2.71
C LEU A 234 14.47 12.63 1.83
N VAL A 235 14.73 11.43 2.33
CA VAL A 235 14.57 10.19 1.57
C VAL A 235 13.33 9.46 2.06
N ILE A 236 12.35 9.34 1.17
CA ILE A 236 11.13 8.57 1.37
C ILE A 236 11.41 7.16 0.85
N GLY A 237 11.52 6.20 1.76
CA GLY A 237 11.68 4.78 1.45
C GLY A 237 10.35 4.10 1.16
N GLU A 238 10.41 3.00 0.44
CA GLU A 238 9.27 2.21 0.02
C GLU A 238 9.35 0.80 0.62
N THR A 239 8.28 0.35 1.28
CA THR A 239 8.06 -1.00 1.85
C THR A 239 9.17 -1.53 2.79
N ALA A 240 9.97 -0.68 3.42
CA ALA A 240 10.98 -1.13 4.35
C ALA A 240 10.39 -1.37 5.75
N ARG A 241 10.64 -2.57 6.32
CA ARG A 241 10.20 -2.91 7.67
C ARG A 241 11.33 -2.88 8.69
N SER A 242 11.06 -2.34 9.86
CA SER A 242 12.05 -2.14 10.93
C SER A 242 12.65 -3.46 11.43
N GLN A 243 11.87 -4.56 11.44
CA GLN A 243 12.29 -5.87 11.91
C GLN A 243 13.49 -6.45 11.14
N ASN A 244 13.72 -6.00 9.90
CA ASN A 244 14.83 -6.45 9.06
C ASN A 244 16.00 -5.45 9.04
N PHE A 245 16.00 -4.40 9.89
CA PHE A 245 17.12 -3.47 10.03
C PHE A 245 18.08 -3.95 11.13
N SER A 246 19.36 -4.22 10.78
CA SER A 246 20.37 -4.64 11.75
C SER A 246 20.63 -3.57 12.81
N MET A 247 20.57 -2.30 12.48
CA MET A 247 20.67 -1.19 13.45
C MET A 247 19.49 -1.15 14.44
N ASN A 248 18.37 -1.79 14.12
CA ASN A 248 17.21 -1.94 15.00
C ASN A 248 17.20 -3.26 15.78
N GLY A 249 18.20 -4.12 15.57
CA GLY A 249 18.37 -5.37 16.32
C GLY A 249 18.16 -6.63 15.47
N TYR A 250 18.00 -6.52 14.16
CA TYR A 250 17.96 -7.69 13.29
C TYR A 250 19.33 -8.39 13.25
N SER A 251 19.32 -9.72 13.24
CA SER A 251 20.54 -10.53 13.34
C SER A 251 21.40 -10.56 12.07
N ARG A 252 20.84 -10.19 10.94
CA ARG A 252 21.54 -10.17 9.64
C ARG A 252 21.99 -8.76 9.30
N ASP A 253 23.17 -8.63 8.70
CA ASP A 253 23.83 -7.34 8.39
C ASP A 253 23.19 -6.65 7.18
N THR A 254 21.99 -6.11 7.35
CA THR A 254 21.25 -5.36 6.34
C THR A 254 21.64 -3.88 6.31
N ASN A 255 22.23 -3.32 7.39
CA ASN A 255 22.76 -1.95 7.44
C ASN A 255 24.30 -1.93 7.42
N ALA A 256 24.90 -2.66 6.47
CA ALA A 256 26.35 -2.86 6.38
C ALA A 256 27.15 -1.59 6.04
N PHE A 257 26.50 -0.59 5.46
CA PHE A 257 27.12 0.63 4.94
C PHE A 257 26.85 1.84 5.85
N THR A 258 25.59 2.15 6.14
CA THR A 258 25.23 3.29 7.01
C THR A 258 25.75 3.14 8.43
N SER A 259 25.85 1.92 8.97
CA SER A 259 26.46 1.66 10.28
C SER A 259 27.93 2.09 10.35
N LYS A 260 28.64 2.17 9.21
CA LYS A 260 30.04 2.60 9.10
C LYS A 260 30.20 4.08 8.74
N SER A 261 29.13 4.76 8.33
CA SER A 261 29.18 6.17 7.91
C SER A 261 29.46 7.13 9.07
N GLY A 262 29.33 6.67 10.32
CA GLY A 262 29.54 7.46 11.54
C GLY A 262 28.41 8.47 11.79
N GLY A 263 27.88 8.49 13.00
CA GLY A 263 26.85 9.44 13.43
C GLY A 263 25.44 9.19 12.89
N VAL A 264 25.17 8.05 12.28
CA VAL A 264 23.80 7.66 11.88
C VAL A 264 23.03 7.17 13.10
N ILE A 265 21.88 7.78 13.35
CA ILE A 265 20.94 7.38 14.41
C ILE A 265 19.76 6.65 13.75
N SER A 266 19.46 5.43 14.22
CA SER A 266 18.30 4.64 13.79
C SER A 266 17.22 4.64 14.86
N PHE A 267 16.01 5.05 14.49
CA PHE A 267 14.83 5.06 15.37
C PHE A 267 14.20 3.67 15.39
N LYS A 268 14.25 3.03 16.56
CA LYS A 268 13.87 1.61 16.70
C LYS A 268 12.37 1.37 16.72
N ASN A 269 11.57 2.37 17.04
CA ASN A 269 10.14 2.24 17.22
C ASN A 269 9.39 3.37 16.50
N MET A 270 9.37 3.28 15.17
CA MET A 270 8.69 4.22 14.27
C MET A 270 7.53 3.52 13.57
N HIS A 271 6.35 4.15 13.51
CA HIS A 271 5.15 3.59 12.89
C HIS A 271 4.66 4.42 11.71
N SER A 272 4.20 3.74 10.68
CA SER A 272 3.64 4.38 9.48
C SER A 272 2.23 4.92 9.72
N CYS A 273 1.81 5.84 8.86
CA CYS A 273 0.44 6.38 8.84
C CYS A 273 -0.53 5.45 8.09
N GLY A 274 -0.02 4.71 7.12
CA GLY A 274 -0.76 3.77 6.29
C GLY A 274 0.02 2.49 6.06
N THR A 275 -0.58 1.58 5.33
CA THR A 275 0.00 0.32 4.88
C THR A 275 0.11 0.24 3.36
N ALA A 276 -0.09 1.35 2.67
CA ALA A 276 0.06 1.49 1.23
C ALA A 276 0.49 2.93 0.92
N THR A 277 1.33 3.10 -0.10
CA THR A 277 1.92 4.36 -0.54
C THR A 277 0.89 5.45 -0.79
N ALA A 278 -0.25 5.09 -1.44
CA ALA A 278 -1.36 6.01 -1.74
C ALA A 278 -1.97 6.68 -0.49
N ILE A 279 -1.83 6.08 0.68
CA ILE A 279 -2.31 6.61 1.95
C ILE A 279 -1.14 7.16 2.78
N SER A 280 -0.06 6.40 2.88
CA SER A 280 1.02 6.70 3.80
C SER A 280 1.80 7.94 3.41
N VAL A 281 2.16 8.09 2.13
CA VAL A 281 2.91 9.26 1.65
C VAL A 281 2.11 10.55 1.83
N PRO A 282 0.87 10.73 1.33
CA PRO A 282 0.14 11.97 1.60
C PRO A 282 -0.11 12.23 3.09
N CYS A 283 -0.26 11.18 3.89
CA CYS A 283 -0.48 11.33 5.33
C CYS A 283 0.77 11.86 6.05
N MET A 284 1.95 11.27 5.80
CA MET A 284 3.18 11.68 6.47
C MET A 284 3.63 13.11 6.13
N PHE A 285 3.16 13.66 5.00
CA PHE A 285 3.42 15.04 4.60
C PHE A 285 2.38 16.03 5.16
N SER A 286 1.21 15.55 5.59
CA SER A 286 0.12 16.38 6.09
C SER A 286 0.30 16.79 7.54
N ASN A 287 -0.42 17.84 7.97
CA ASN A 287 -0.50 18.26 9.37
C ASN A 287 -1.50 17.45 10.20
N MET A 288 -2.18 16.48 9.60
CA MET A 288 -3.15 15.61 10.26
C MET A 288 -2.48 14.41 10.91
N ASN A 289 -3.04 13.92 12.01
CA ASN A 289 -2.66 12.63 12.57
C ASN A 289 -3.26 11.48 11.77
N ARG A 290 -2.66 10.30 11.85
CA ARG A 290 -3.20 9.07 11.28
C ARG A 290 -4.69 8.83 11.63
N THR A 291 -5.08 9.06 12.87
CA THR A 291 -6.46 8.84 13.33
C THR A 291 -7.47 9.86 12.80
N GLU A 292 -7.00 11.02 12.37
CA GLU A 292 -7.79 12.13 11.86
C GLU A 292 -7.58 12.31 10.34
N TYR A 293 -6.71 11.49 9.75
CA TYR A 293 -6.35 11.61 8.35
C TYR A 293 -7.56 11.42 7.43
N ASP A 294 -7.73 12.39 6.55
CA ASP A 294 -8.74 12.42 5.49
C ASP A 294 -8.02 12.72 4.18
N SER A 295 -7.98 11.75 3.27
CA SER A 295 -7.26 11.85 1.99
C SER A 295 -7.78 13.00 1.11
N LYS A 296 -9.08 13.35 1.20
CA LYS A 296 -9.65 14.48 0.44
C LYS A 296 -9.18 15.81 0.98
N LYS A 297 -9.09 15.94 2.30
CA LYS A 297 -8.52 17.15 2.92
C LYS A 297 -7.04 17.25 2.60
N ALA A 298 -6.27 16.16 2.72
CA ALA A 298 -4.85 16.13 2.41
C ALA A 298 -4.57 16.54 0.97
N SER A 299 -5.29 15.98 -0.01
CA SER A 299 -5.12 16.31 -1.44
C SER A 299 -5.55 17.74 -1.79
N ASN A 300 -6.37 18.37 -0.95
CA ASN A 300 -6.82 19.76 -1.10
C ASN A 300 -6.22 20.70 -0.05
N SER A 301 -5.04 20.36 0.49
CA SER A 301 -4.31 21.20 1.43
C SER A 301 -2.84 21.30 1.01
N GLU A 302 -2.20 22.38 1.44
CA GLU A 302 -0.74 22.44 1.45
C GLU A 302 -0.17 21.43 2.45
N ASN A 303 1.09 21.04 2.26
CA ASN A 303 1.84 20.15 3.14
C ASN A 303 3.09 20.85 3.68
N PHE A 304 3.96 20.16 4.42
CA PHE A 304 5.14 20.81 5.01
C PHE A 304 6.14 21.31 3.95
N LEU A 305 6.21 20.71 2.75
CA LEU A 305 7.10 21.20 1.68
C LEU A 305 6.67 22.60 1.23
N ASP A 306 5.38 22.83 1.06
CA ASP A 306 4.85 24.15 0.69
C ASP A 306 5.22 25.20 1.74
N ILE A 307 5.12 24.84 3.03
CA ILE A 307 5.46 25.75 4.14
C ILE A 307 6.96 26.04 4.17
N VAL A 308 7.80 25.02 4.01
CA VAL A 308 9.26 25.19 3.94
C VAL A 308 9.63 26.08 2.74
N GLN A 309 8.99 25.89 1.57
CA GLN A 309 9.21 26.72 0.39
C GLN A 309 8.84 28.20 0.63
N LYS A 310 7.72 28.46 1.34
CA LYS A 310 7.31 29.84 1.72
C LYS A 310 8.36 30.57 2.53
N THR A 311 9.23 29.86 3.24
CA THR A 311 10.32 30.44 4.04
C THR A 311 11.60 30.70 3.24
N GLY A 312 11.57 30.53 1.90
CA GLY A 312 12.69 30.82 1.00
C GLY A 312 13.66 29.65 0.79
N VAL A 313 13.34 28.46 1.25
CA VAL A 313 14.11 27.24 0.97
C VAL A 313 13.83 26.78 -0.46
N SER A 314 14.88 26.50 -1.23
CA SER A 314 14.79 25.89 -2.56
C SER A 314 14.48 24.42 -2.44
N LEU A 315 13.47 23.93 -3.16
CA LEU A 315 13.02 22.54 -3.13
C LEU A 315 13.26 21.85 -4.46
N LEU A 316 13.57 20.56 -4.40
CA LEU A 316 13.60 19.65 -5.54
C LEU A 316 13.05 18.29 -5.09
N TRP A 317 12.17 17.69 -5.88
CA TRP A 317 11.71 16.32 -5.73
C TRP A 317 12.31 15.44 -6.83
N LYS A 318 12.95 14.33 -6.46
CA LYS A 318 13.43 13.30 -7.39
C LYS A 318 12.58 12.04 -7.21
N GLU A 319 12.01 11.54 -8.32
CA GLU A 319 10.98 10.50 -8.30
C GLU A 319 11.46 9.24 -9.02
N ASN A 320 11.47 8.09 -8.33
CA ASN A 320 11.78 6.77 -8.89
C ASN A 320 10.74 5.69 -8.55
N ASP A 321 9.67 6.03 -7.78
CA ASP A 321 8.65 5.06 -7.33
C ASP A 321 7.30 5.16 -8.09
N GLY A 322 7.24 5.95 -9.17
CA GLY A 322 6.05 6.03 -10.00
C GLY A 322 5.01 7.06 -9.55
N GLY A 323 5.45 8.10 -8.84
CA GLY A 323 4.68 9.29 -8.57
C GLY A 323 4.52 9.64 -7.10
N CYS A 324 4.57 10.92 -6.80
CA CYS A 324 4.60 11.46 -5.44
C CYS A 324 3.23 11.51 -4.73
N LYS A 325 2.22 10.85 -5.23
CA LYS A 325 0.85 10.84 -4.67
C LYS A 325 0.30 12.25 -4.35
N GLY A 326 0.69 13.24 -5.17
CA GLY A 326 0.23 14.63 -5.07
C GLY A 326 1.04 15.53 -4.14
N VAL A 327 1.93 15.02 -3.29
CA VAL A 327 2.68 15.84 -2.30
C VAL A 327 3.69 16.78 -2.94
N CYS A 328 4.24 16.44 -4.11
CA CYS A 328 5.21 17.24 -4.86
C CYS A 328 4.58 18.18 -5.90
N SER A 329 3.26 18.22 -6.04
CA SER A 329 2.57 18.90 -7.15
C SER A 329 2.88 20.40 -7.28
N ARG A 330 3.44 21.03 -6.26
CA ARG A 330 3.71 22.46 -6.19
C ARG A 330 5.20 22.80 -6.08
N ILE A 331 6.07 21.80 -6.26
CA ILE A 331 7.53 21.97 -6.23
C ILE A 331 8.18 21.41 -7.50
N PRO A 332 9.38 21.86 -7.88
CA PRO A 332 10.13 21.30 -9.00
C PRO A 332 10.36 19.81 -8.83
N THR A 333 10.07 19.03 -9.88
CA THR A 333 10.16 17.57 -9.85
C THR A 333 10.97 17.06 -11.03
N VAL A 334 11.88 16.11 -10.76
CA VAL A 334 12.62 15.33 -11.75
C VAL A 334 12.18 13.88 -11.65
N GLU A 335 11.46 13.41 -12.68
CA GLU A 335 11.09 12.00 -12.82
C GLU A 335 12.22 11.22 -13.48
N ILE A 336 12.63 10.11 -12.88
CA ILE A 336 13.59 9.18 -13.45
C ILE A 336 12.90 8.38 -14.56
N LYS A 337 13.45 8.47 -15.77
CA LYS A 337 12.93 7.71 -16.91
C LYS A 337 13.82 6.50 -17.18
N PRO A 338 13.27 5.28 -17.16
CA PRO A 338 14.04 4.07 -17.40
C PRO A 338 14.79 4.02 -18.74
N SER A 339 14.39 4.84 -19.72
CA SER A 339 15.08 5.00 -21.01
C SER A 339 16.39 5.78 -20.92
N ASP A 340 16.58 6.60 -19.89
CA ASP A 340 17.63 7.60 -19.83
C ASP A 340 18.96 7.04 -19.31
N ASN A 341 18.91 5.92 -18.57
CA ASN A 341 20.09 5.27 -18.03
C ASN A 341 20.08 3.73 -18.22
N PRO A 342 20.67 3.22 -19.32
CA PRO A 342 20.69 1.77 -19.59
C PRO A 342 21.60 0.98 -18.63
N LYS A 343 22.43 1.63 -17.82
CA LYS A 343 23.31 0.97 -16.84
C LYS A 343 22.57 0.65 -15.53
N LEU A 344 21.75 1.58 -15.07
CA LEU A 344 21.02 1.47 -13.79
C LEU A 344 19.55 1.13 -13.98
N CYS A 345 19.07 1.04 -15.22
CA CYS A 345 17.67 0.76 -15.54
C CYS A 345 17.55 -0.42 -16.50
N ASP A 346 16.48 -1.19 -16.36
CA ASP A 346 16.17 -2.36 -17.22
C ASP A 346 15.17 -2.02 -18.35
N GLY A 347 14.89 -0.73 -18.59
CA GLY A 347 13.90 -0.24 -19.52
C GLY A 347 12.48 -0.17 -18.95
N LYS A 348 12.26 -0.65 -17.73
CA LYS A 348 10.98 -0.58 -17.00
C LYS A 348 11.13 0.11 -15.66
N THR A 349 12.11 -0.28 -14.86
CA THR A 349 12.42 0.29 -13.55
C THR A 349 13.90 0.63 -13.45
N CYS A 350 14.28 1.44 -12.48
CA CYS A 350 15.67 1.80 -12.21
C CYS A 350 16.07 1.43 -10.79
N HIS A 351 17.34 1.09 -10.59
CA HIS A 351 17.94 0.98 -9.27
C HIS A 351 18.09 2.40 -8.64
N ASP A 352 17.89 2.53 -7.35
CA ASP A 352 17.82 3.83 -6.68
C ASP A 352 19.11 4.66 -6.72
N GLU A 353 20.26 4.06 -7.00
CA GLU A 353 21.52 4.77 -7.24
C GLU A 353 21.40 5.81 -8.37
N VAL A 354 20.49 5.62 -9.32
CA VAL A 354 20.19 6.58 -10.40
C VAL A 354 19.78 7.96 -9.87
N MET A 355 19.23 8.03 -8.66
CA MET A 355 18.84 9.27 -7.99
C MET A 355 20.02 10.20 -7.70
N LEU A 356 21.24 9.65 -7.66
CA LEU A 356 22.48 10.40 -7.44
C LEU A 356 23.06 11.00 -8.72
N GLU A 357 22.57 10.57 -9.89
CA GLU A 357 23.01 11.12 -11.16
C GLU A 357 22.55 12.57 -11.35
N ASN A 358 23.43 13.39 -11.92
CA ASN A 358 23.23 14.82 -12.15
C ASN A 358 22.91 15.66 -10.89
N LEU A 359 22.97 15.04 -9.69
CA LEU A 359 22.55 15.67 -8.44
C LEU A 359 23.41 16.90 -8.11
N ASP A 360 24.70 16.89 -8.40
CA ASP A 360 25.60 18.01 -8.13
C ASP A 360 25.24 19.22 -8.99
N ASP A 361 24.92 19.04 -10.27
CA ASP A 361 24.47 20.08 -11.17
C ASP A 361 23.09 20.62 -10.78
N GLU A 362 22.20 19.77 -10.29
CA GLU A 362 20.88 20.14 -9.78
C GLU A 362 21.01 20.99 -8.52
N ILE A 363 21.82 20.55 -7.55
CA ILE A 363 22.09 21.30 -6.30
C ILE A 363 22.76 22.65 -6.60
N ALA A 364 23.70 22.71 -7.55
CA ALA A 364 24.38 23.95 -7.93
C ALA A 364 23.42 25.02 -8.49
N LYS A 365 22.32 24.62 -9.13
CA LYS A 365 21.29 25.52 -9.68
C LYS A 365 20.32 26.06 -8.61
N MET A 366 20.25 25.41 -7.44
CA MET A 366 19.35 25.81 -6.37
C MET A 366 19.99 26.91 -5.53
N PRO A 367 19.36 28.09 -5.32
CA PRO A 367 19.91 29.15 -4.48
C PRO A 367 19.68 28.90 -2.98
N GLY A 368 20.54 29.45 -2.15
CA GLY A 368 20.37 29.51 -0.69
C GLY A 368 20.27 28.14 0.00
N ASP A 369 19.38 28.04 0.97
CA ASP A 369 19.03 26.80 1.67
C ASP A 369 18.29 25.85 0.73
N LYS A 370 18.56 24.54 0.85
CA LYS A 370 18.09 23.53 -0.11
C LYS A 370 17.53 22.29 0.59
N LEU A 371 16.38 21.81 0.10
CA LEU A 371 15.85 20.50 0.45
C LEU A 371 15.65 19.71 -0.85
N VAL A 372 16.34 18.58 -0.95
CA VAL A 372 16.12 17.60 -2.01
C VAL A 372 15.39 16.40 -1.41
N ALA A 373 14.17 16.15 -1.87
CA ALA A 373 13.38 14.99 -1.49
C ALA A 373 13.58 13.88 -2.55
N PHE A 374 13.86 12.67 -2.10
CA PHE A 374 14.05 11.47 -2.93
C PHE A 374 12.95 10.48 -2.60
N HIS A 375 12.15 10.13 -3.58
CA HIS A 375 11.16 9.04 -3.46
C HIS A 375 11.69 7.82 -4.19
N ILE A 376 12.22 6.88 -3.43
CA ILE A 376 12.96 5.72 -3.94
C ILE A 376 12.04 4.51 -4.09
N ILE A 377 12.33 3.64 -5.08
CA ILE A 377 11.58 2.40 -5.28
C ILE A 377 11.83 1.35 -4.18
N GLY A 378 12.93 1.49 -3.46
CA GLY A 378 13.25 0.73 -2.25
C GLY A 378 13.03 -0.77 -2.36
N SER A 379 12.19 -1.30 -1.47
CA SER A 379 11.88 -2.74 -1.38
C SER A 379 10.55 -3.11 -2.02
N HIS A 380 10.07 -2.34 -3.01
CA HIS A 380 8.76 -2.55 -3.64
C HIS A 380 8.59 -3.95 -4.26
N GLY A 381 7.61 -4.71 -3.75
CA GLY A 381 7.27 -6.06 -4.21
C GLY A 381 6.34 -6.09 -5.43
N PRO A 382 6.03 -7.28 -5.94
CA PRO A 382 6.56 -8.60 -5.56
C PRO A 382 7.91 -8.94 -6.21
N THR A 383 8.44 -8.10 -7.08
CA THR A 383 9.67 -8.34 -7.83
C THR A 383 10.92 -7.85 -7.09
N TYR A 384 11.08 -8.22 -5.82
CA TYR A 384 12.20 -7.78 -4.96
C TYR A 384 13.57 -8.01 -5.60
N TYR A 385 13.77 -9.11 -6.35
CA TYR A 385 15.02 -9.45 -7.02
C TYR A 385 15.44 -8.46 -8.12
N LEU A 386 14.54 -7.56 -8.54
CA LEU A 386 14.81 -6.48 -9.50
C LEU A 386 15.16 -5.15 -8.82
N ARG A 387 15.18 -5.08 -7.48
CA ARG A 387 15.39 -3.84 -6.73
C ARG A 387 16.84 -3.55 -6.41
N TYR A 388 17.77 -4.45 -6.76
CA TYR A 388 19.21 -4.31 -6.58
C TYR A 388 19.96 -4.93 -7.74
N PRO A 389 21.13 -4.36 -8.13
CA PRO A 389 21.96 -4.93 -9.18
C PRO A 389 22.68 -6.20 -8.70
N ALA A 390 23.18 -6.98 -9.65
CA ALA A 390 23.76 -8.30 -9.39
C ALA A 390 24.93 -8.29 -8.40
N GLU A 391 25.73 -7.25 -8.37
CA GLU A 391 26.86 -7.04 -7.46
C GLU A 391 26.43 -6.83 -6.00
N HIS A 392 25.18 -6.48 -5.76
CA HIS A 392 24.60 -6.33 -4.42
C HIS A 392 23.85 -7.55 -3.92
N ARG A 393 23.90 -8.68 -4.64
CA ARG A 393 23.38 -9.98 -4.17
C ARG A 393 24.27 -10.52 -3.06
N HIS A 394 23.82 -10.38 -1.83
CA HIS A 394 24.58 -10.79 -0.65
C HIS A 394 23.99 -12.04 0.01
N PHE A 395 22.69 -12.08 0.19
CA PHE A 395 21.97 -13.19 0.81
C PHE A 395 21.43 -14.13 -0.27
N MET A 396 21.75 -15.43 -0.15
CA MET A 396 21.42 -16.45 -1.15
C MET A 396 20.89 -17.72 -0.47
N PRO A 397 20.03 -18.53 -1.11
CA PRO A 397 19.49 -18.37 -2.48
C PRO A 397 18.39 -17.30 -2.57
N GLU A 398 18.16 -16.76 -3.78
CA GLU A 398 17.14 -15.74 -4.05
C GLU A 398 15.79 -16.33 -4.49
N CYS A 399 14.74 -15.55 -4.29
CA CYS A 399 13.43 -15.71 -4.91
C CYS A 399 13.36 -14.85 -6.19
N ALA A 400 13.90 -15.35 -7.31
CA ALA A 400 13.98 -14.62 -8.58
C ALA A 400 12.67 -14.76 -9.40
N ARG A 401 11.50 -14.47 -8.79
CA ARG A 401 10.17 -14.57 -9.41
C ARG A 401 9.17 -13.63 -8.75
N SER A 402 8.09 -13.30 -9.46
CA SER A 402 7.05 -12.41 -8.95
C SER A 402 5.92 -13.13 -8.18
N ASP A 403 5.73 -14.43 -8.39
CA ASP A 403 4.81 -15.27 -7.62
C ASP A 403 5.54 -15.79 -6.36
N ILE A 404 5.81 -14.85 -5.46
CA ILE A 404 6.67 -14.99 -4.27
C ILE A 404 6.18 -16.07 -3.30
N GLU A 405 4.90 -16.37 -3.28
CA GLU A 405 4.28 -17.43 -2.48
C GLU A 405 4.74 -18.85 -2.88
N ASN A 406 5.41 -18.99 -4.01
CA ASN A 406 6.01 -20.24 -4.49
C ASN A 406 7.51 -20.36 -4.19
N CYS A 407 8.10 -19.38 -3.51
CA CYS A 407 9.45 -19.46 -2.99
C CYS A 407 9.45 -20.10 -1.58
N THR A 408 10.61 -20.61 -1.17
CA THR A 408 10.79 -20.93 0.23
C THR A 408 10.87 -19.64 1.06
N GLN A 409 10.53 -19.72 2.35
CA GLN A 409 10.63 -18.57 3.25
C GLN A 409 12.05 -17.99 3.28
N GLU A 410 13.07 -18.85 3.25
CA GLU A 410 14.46 -18.44 3.19
C GLU A 410 14.78 -17.65 1.92
N GLN A 411 14.36 -18.13 0.74
CA GLN A 411 14.57 -17.43 -0.53
C GLN A 411 13.92 -16.05 -0.52
N LEU A 412 12.70 -15.96 -0.03
CA LEU A 412 11.95 -14.71 0.02
C LEU A 412 12.62 -13.69 0.95
N VAL A 413 12.97 -14.11 2.17
CA VAL A 413 13.67 -13.25 3.15
C VAL A 413 15.05 -12.84 2.63
N ASN A 414 15.81 -13.75 2.01
CA ASN A 414 17.11 -13.43 1.41
C ASN A 414 17.00 -12.33 0.37
N THR A 415 16.00 -12.45 -0.53
CA THR A 415 15.79 -11.47 -1.59
C THR A 415 15.36 -10.12 -1.03
N TYR A 416 14.45 -10.13 -0.06
CA TYR A 416 14.00 -8.91 0.61
C TYR A 416 15.14 -8.23 1.40
N ASP A 417 15.95 -8.99 2.13
CA ASP A 417 17.10 -8.45 2.87
C ASP A 417 18.16 -7.85 1.94
N ASN A 418 18.32 -8.39 0.71
CA ASN A 418 19.17 -7.78 -0.30
C ASN A 418 18.66 -6.40 -0.74
N THR A 419 17.33 -6.21 -0.84
CA THR A 419 16.77 -4.88 -1.16
C THR A 419 17.10 -3.86 -0.08
N LEU A 420 16.93 -4.23 1.19
CA LEU A 420 17.25 -3.36 2.32
C LEU A 420 18.74 -3.03 2.39
N ARG A 421 19.59 -4.03 2.14
CA ARG A 421 21.03 -3.83 2.12
C ARG A 421 21.46 -2.90 0.98
N TYR A 422 20.78 -2.97 -0.18
CA TYR A 422 21.03 -2.04 -1.29
C TYR A 422 20.51 -0.63 -0.99
N THR A 423 19.32 -0.49 -0.40
CA THR A 423 18.85 0.80 0.11
C THR A 423 19.84 1.42 1.08
N ASP A 424 20.40 0.62 2.00
CA ASP A 424 21.43 1.05 2.95
C ASP A 424 22.72 1.52 2.25
N TYR A 425 23.13 0.86 1.16
CA TYR A 425 24.23 1.31 0.32
C TYR A 425 23.94 2.68 -0.30
N VAL A 426 22.76 2.86 -0.92
CA VAL A 426 22.37 4.14 -1.53
C VAL A 426 22.33 5.26 -0.50
N LEU A 427 21.80 5.01 0.70
CA LEU A 427 21.80 5.98 1.81
C LEU A 427 23.23 6.35 2.26
N ALA A 428 24.13 5.39 2.30
CA ALA A 428 25.54 5.66 2.64
C ALA A 428 26.21 6.54 1.57
N GLU A 429 25.98 6.28 0.28
CA GLU A 429 26.46 7.15 -0.81
C GLU A 429 25.90 8.58 -0.71
N MET A 430 24.61 8.72 -0.35
CA MET A 430 24.00 10.03 -0.09
C MET A 430 24.67 10.74 1.09
N ILE A 431 25.00 10.02 2.16
CA ILE A 431 25.73 10.58 3.31
C ILE A 431 27.14 11.02 2.90
N GLU A 432 27.88 10.23 2.11
CA GLU A 432 29.20 10.60 1.62
C GLU A 432 29.13 11.87 0.73
N LYS A 433 28.11 11.98 -0.14
CA LYS A 433 27.87 13.24 -0.86
C LYS A 433 27.65 14.42 0.10
N LEU A 434 26.80 14.28 1.09
CA LEU A 434 26.54 15.33 2.08
C LEU A 434 27.79 15.72 2.89
N LYS A 435 28.68 14.77 3.19
CA LYS A 435 29.99 15.06 3.81
C LYS A 435 30.83 15.95 2.90
N ASN A 436 30.87 15.69 1.60
CA ASN A 436 31.61 16.49 0.63
C ASN A 436 31.06 17.93 0.53
N TYR A 437 29.78 18.14 0.84
CA TYR A 437 29.16 19.46 0.89
C TYR A 437 29.31 20.18 2.25
N SER A 438 29.84 19.51 3.30
CA SER A 438 29.84 20.05 4.67
C SER A 438 30.70 21.31 4.84
N ASP A 439 31.64 21.60 3.94
CA ASP A 439 32.40 22.84 3.94
C ASP A 439 31.55 24.05 3.51
N GLN A 440 30.56 23.82 2.64
CA GLN A 440 29.70 24.87 2.07
C GLN A 440 28.34 24.96 2.77
N TYR A 441 27.83 23.85 3.30
CA TYR A 441 26.49 23.73 3.87
C TYR A 441 26.52 23.06 5.25
N ASN A 442 25.53 23.37 6.05
CA ASN A 442 25.11 22.54 7.17
C ASN A 442 24.26 21.39 6.60
N THR A 443 24.75 20.16 6.63
CA THR A 443 24.14 19.04 5.90
C THR A 443 23.42 18.06 6.83
N VAL A 444 22.28 17.53 6.36
CA VAL A 444 21.45 16.56 7.08
C VAL A 444 20.78 15.60 6.10
N LEU A 445 20.72 14.32 6.46
CA LEU A 445 19.91 13.30 5.82
C LEU A 445 18.86 12.79 6.80
N LEU A 446 17.61 12.69 6.34
CA LEU A 446 16.52 12.01 7.04
C LEU A 446 15.94 10.98 6.09
N TYR A 447 15.99 9.70 6.45
CA TYR A 447 15.36 8.60 5.78
C TYR A 447 14.20 8.07 6.61
N VAL A 448 13.06 7.80 5.97
CA VAL A 448 11.91 7.15 6.60
C VAL A 448 11.15 6.35 5.56
N SER A 449 10.80 5.09 5.86
CA SER A 449 9.94 4.30 4.98
C SER A 449 8.48 4.76 5.10
N ASP A 450 7.76 4.66 4.02
CA ASP A 450 6.33 4.99 3.97
C ASP A 450 5.47 3.92 4.68
N HIS A 451 5.73 2.64 4.47
CA HIS A 451 5.16 1.49 5.21
C HIS A 451 6.12 0.31 5.19
N GLY A 452 5.73 -0.76 5.84
CA GLY A 452 6.47 -2.02 5.84
C GLY A 452 5.84 -3.05 4.90
N GLU A 453 6.24 -4.34 5.05
CA GLU A 453 5.94 -5.41 4.12
C GLU A 453 5.70 -6.74 4.85
N SER A 454 4.74 -7.55 4.40
CA SER A 454 4.56 -8.93 4.85
C SER A 454 5.23 -9.90 3.88
N LEU A 455 6.01 -10.83 4.42
CA LEU A 455 6.77 -11.82 3.65
C LEU A 455 6.26 -13.25 3.88
N GLY A 456 4.95 -13.42 4.09
CA GLY A 456 4.32 -14.72 4.31
C GLY A 456 3.96 -15.02 5.77
N GLU A 457 4.18 -14.08 6.69
CA GLU A 457 3.75 -14.24 8.09
C GLU A 457 2.23 -14.42 8.15
N SER A 458 1.77 -15.48 8.80
CA SER A 458 0.35 -15.88 8.82
C SER A 458 -0.28 -16.00 7.43
N GLY A 459 0.54 -16.31 6.40
CA GLY A 459 0.13 -16.40 5.00
C GLY A 459 -0.19 -15.05 4.35
N LEU A 460 0.13 -13.92 5.00
CA LEU A 460 0.04 -12.59 4.44
C LEU A 460 1.30 -12.28 3.62
N TYR A 461 1.12 -11.74 2.44
CA TYR A 461 2.19 -11.27 1.56
C TYR A 461 1.91 -9.84 1.14
N LEU A 462 2.98 -9.10 0.83
CA LEU A 462 2.88 -7.72 0.38
C LEU A 462 2.33 -6.78 1.47
N HIS A 463 1.71 -5.69 1.07
CA HIS A 463 1.20 -4.62 1.93
C HIS A 463 -0.28 -4.29 1.62
N GLY A 464 -0.81 -3.19 2.19
CA GLY A 464 -2.18 -2.74 1.91
C GLY A 464 -3.25 -3.42 2.77
N THR A 465 -2.87 -4.16 3.80
CA THR A 465 -3.83 -4.66 4.79
C THR A 465 -4.46 -3.47 5.52
N PRO A 466 -5.80 -3.42 5.72
CA PRO A 466 -6.43 -2.34 6.47
C PRO A 466 -5.72 -2.11 7.80
N TYR A 467 -5.34 -0.88 8.11
CA TYR A 467 -4.41 -0.54 9.20
C TYR A 467 -4.74 -1.20 10.56
N LYS A 468 -6.04 -1.27 10.89
CA LYS A 468 -6.50 -1.90 12.16
C LYS A 468 -6.27 -3.42 12.23
N LEU A 469 -5.99 -4.05 11.11
CA LEU A 469 -5.79 -5.49 10.95
C LEU A 469 -4.37 -5.80 10.50
N ALA A 470 -3.62 -4.77 10.14
CA ALA A 470 -2.26 -4.90 9.63
C ALA A 470 -1.34 -5.44 10.73
N PRO A 471 -0.48 -6.40 10.40
CA PRO A 471 0.56 -6.84 11.29
C PRO A 471 1.66 -5.76 11.42
N ASP A 472 2.45 -5.85 12.49
CA ASP A 472 3.57 -4.94 12.72
C ASP A 472 4.55 -4.87 11.54
N GLN A 473 4.68 -5.96 10.78
CA GLN A 473 5.52 -6.02 9.58
C GLN A 473 5.15 -4.97 8.54
N GLN A 474 3.87 -4.55 8.48
CA GLN A 474 3.40 -3.52 7.55
C GLN A 474 3.35 -2.12 8.16
N THR A 475 3.44 -1.99 9.47
CA THR A 475 3.27 -0.69 10.16
C THR A 475 4.49 -0.22 10.92
N HIS A 476 5.37 -1.12 11.36
CA HIS A 476 6.60 -0.79 12.07
C HIS A 476 7.75 -0.63 11.08
N ILE A 477 8.14 0.62 10.83
CA ILE A 477 9.04 1.07 9.78
C ILE A 477 10.38 1.57 10.35
N PRO A 478 11.48 1.56 9.56
CA PRO A 478 12.71 2.20 9.92
C PRO A 478 12.67 3.71 9.65
N MET A 479 13.39 4.45 10.47
CA MET A 479 13.76 5.84 10.23
C MET A 479 15.22 6.02 10.63
N GLN A 480 16.01 6.72 9.80
CA GLN A 480 17.41 7.02 10.06
C GLN A 480 17.67 8.52 9.87
N VAL A 481 18.57 9.05 10.68
CA VAL A 481 19.02 10.44 10.59
C VAL A 481 20.53 10.48 10.68
N TRP A 482 21.15 11.24 9.78
CA TRP A 482 22.55 11.63 9.82
C TRP A 482 22.67 13.15 9.73
N MET A 483 23.57 13.74 10.51
CA MET A 483 23.77 15.19 10.59
C MET A 483 25.24 15.51 10.59
N SER A 484 25.67 16.53 9.83
CA SER A 484 27.03 17.04 9.91
C SER A 484 27.30 17.77 11.25
N PRO A 485 28.57 17.83 11.69
CA PRO A 485 28.91 18.58 12.89
C PRO A 485 28.43 20.03 12.87
N GLY A 486 28.50 20.70 11.72
CA GLY A 486 27.99 22.07 11.56
C GLY A 486 26.47 22.17 11.73
N PHE A 487 25.72 21.19 11.24
CA PHE A 487 24.27 21.14 11.44
C PHE A 487 23.91 20.91 12.92
N ILE A 488 24.60 19.94 13.57
CA ILE A 488 24.41 19.66 15.00
C ILE A 488 24.67 20.89 15.85
N ALA A 489 25.81 21.57 15.63
CA ALA A 489 26.18 22.79 16.35
C ALA A 489 25.18 23.93 16.09
N GLY A 490 24.84 24.18 14.83
CA GLY A 490 23.90 25.24 14.44
C GLY A 490 22.48 25.06 14.97
N LYS A 491 22.05 23.81 15.21
CA LYS A 491 20.73 23.47 15.77
C LYS A 491 20.77 23.16 17.27
N HIS A 492 21.94 23.25 17.90
CA HIS A 492 22.14 22.92 19.33
C HIS A 492 21.59 21.51 19.69
N ILE A 493 21.84 20.51 18.83
CA ILE A 493 21.31 19.16 19.03
C ILE A 493 22.20 18.39 19.99
N ASN A 494 21.59 17.89 21.07
CA ASN A 494 22.23 16.95 21.98
C ASN A 494 22.10 15.53 21.39
N MET A 495 23.20 15.05 20.81
CA MET A 495 23.22 13.74 20.14
C MET A 495 22.90 12.58 21.09
N SER A 496 23.46 12.59 22.33
CA SER A 496 23.18 11.54 23.31
C SER A 496 21.71 11.50 23.74
N CYS A 497 21.07 12.67 23.85
CA CYS A 497 19.61 12.74 24.05
C CYS A 497 18.87 12.11 22.89
N LEU A 498 19.23 12.46 21.64
CA LEU A 498 18.56 11.98 20.43
C LEU A 498 18.75 10.47 20.27
N GLU A 499 19.95 9.94 20.50
CA GLU A 499 20.24 8.49 20.49
C GLU A 499 19.38 7.72 21.52
N ASN A 500 19.29 8.27 22.75
CA ASN A 500 18.49 7.65 23.82
C ASN A 500 16.98 7.68 23.46
N ASN A 501 16.49 8.79 22.90
CA ASN A 501 15.10 8.93 22.48
C ASN A 501 14.79 8.00 21.30
N ALA A 502 15.66 7.93 20.30
CA ALA A 502 15.53 7.03 19.14
C ALA A 502 15.50 5.55 19.54
N ALA A 503 16.24 5.19 20.61
CA ALA A 503 16.27 3.80 21.10
C ALA A 503 15.05 3.41 21.96
N LYS A 504 14.40 4.36 22.65
CA LYS A 504 13.43 4.06 23.70
C LYS A 504 12.02 4.58 23.46
N LYS A 505 11.88 5.72 22.74
CA LYS A 505 10.56 6.33 22.50
C LYS A 505 9.88 5.75 21.26
N SER A 506 8.55 5.77 21.29
CA SER A 506 7.73 5.44 20.12
C SER A 506 7.38 6.72 19.37
N TYR A 507 7.56 6.68 18.07
CA TYR A 507 7.23 7.74 17.13
C TYR A 507 6.39 7.22 15.97
N SER A 508 5.83 8.12 15.20
CA SER A 508 5.08 7.76 13.99
C SER A 508 5.24 8.85 12.92
N HIS A 509 4.68 8.62 11.75
CA HIS A 509 4.57 9.63 10.70
C HIS A 509 3.91 10.93 11.19
N ASP A 510 3.06 10.87 12.23
CA ASP A 510 2.43 12.04 12.85
C ASP A 510 3.45 13.06 13.38
N ASN A 511 4.68 12.61 13.59
CA ASN A 511 5.78 13.46 14.05
C ASN A 511 6.48 14.22 12.93
N LEU A 512 6.42 13.73 11.66
CA LEU A 512 7.28 14.24 10.59
C LEU A 512 7.00 15.69 10.22
N PHE A 513 5.73 16.06 10.09
CA PHE A 513 5.33 17.43 9.72
C PHE A 513 6.01 18.48 10.62
N SER A 514 5.83 18.35 11.94
CA SER A 514 6.42 19.30 12.88
C SER A 514 7.92 19.14 13.01
N SER A 515 8.47 17.94 12.90
CA SER A 515 9.91 17.69 12.95
C SER A 515 10.66 18.34 11.80
N ILE A 516 10.12 18.24 10.58
CA ILE A 516 10.70 18.93 9.41
C ILE A 516 10.65 20.45 9.61
N LEU A 517 9.49 21.00 10.00
CA LEU A 517 9.38 22.44 10.27
C LEU A 517 10.38 22.90 11.37
N GLY A 518 10.54 22.10 12.43
CA GLY A 518 11.49 22.35 13.49
C GLY A 518 12.95 22.32 13.03
N LEU A 519 13.34 21.35 12.18
CA LEU A 519 14.70 21.28 11.62
C LEU A 519 15.02 22.50 10.73
N TRP A 520 13.99 23.11 10.12
CA TRP A 520 14.11 24.34 9.34
C TRP A 520 13.94 25.63 10.16
N ASP A 521 13.80 25.56 11.50
CA ASP A 521 13.50 26.68 12.38
C ASP A 521 12.28 27.50 11.94
N VAL A 522 11.27 26.83 11.43
CA VAL A 522 10.04 27.48 10.97
C VAL A 522 9.11 27.70 12.15
N SER A 523 8.78 28.95 12.41
CA SER A 523 7.71 29.35 13.33
C SER A 523 6.45 29.60 12.53
N THR A 524 5.36 28.93 12.91
CA THR A 524 4.03 29.05 12.29
C THR A 524 2.97 28.50 13.23
N SER A 525 1.74 28.97 13.10
CA SER A 525 0.58 28.51 13.88
C SER A 525 0.25 27.02 13.67
N VAL A 526 0.69 26.42 12.58
CA VAL A 526 0.48 24.98 12.29
C VAL A 526 1.58 24.07 12.82
N TYR A 527 2.67 24.63 13.39
CA TYR A 527 3.70 23.85 14.05
C TYR A 527 3.23 23.38 15.43
N ASN A 528 3.31 22.09 15.66
CA ASN A 528 3.02 21.48 16.97
C ASN A 528 4.31 21.01 17.64
N PRO A 529 4.76 21.70 18.71
CA PRO A 529 6.02 21.36 19.38
C PRO A 529 6.02 19.97 20.03
N ASP A 530 4.87 19.44 20.43
CA ASP A 530 4.77 18.12 21.07
C ASP A 530 4.93 16.97 20.05
N ARG A 531 4.87 17.28 18.75
CA ARG A 531 5.09 16.33 17.66
C ARG A 531 6.46 16.45 17.01
N ASP A 532 7.27 17.42 17.39
CA ASP A 532 8.63 17.55 16.90
C ASP A 532 9.55 16.60 17.67
N LEU A 533 9.97 15.52 17.03
CA LEU A 533 10.79 14.48 17.64
C LEU A 533 12.22 14.96 18.04
N PHE A 534 12.69 16.07 17.47
CA PHE A 534 14.00 16.64 17.78
C PHE A 534 13.95 17.67 18.93
N ARG A 535 12.75 18.23 19.22
CA ARG A 535 12.62 19.38 20.12
C ARG A 535 13.24 19.18 21.50
N GLU A 536 12.97 18.03 22.13
CA GLU A 536 13.48 17.76 23.49
C GLU A 536 15.01 17.69 23.55
N CYS A 537 15.66 17.44 22.43
CA CYS A 537 17.09 17.30 22.30
C CYS A 537 17.75 18.54 21.66
N ARG A 538 17.00 19.62 21.47
CA ARG A 538 17.50 20.92 21.04
C ARG A 538 17.58 21.83 22.25
N GLY A 539 18.76 22.48 22.46
CA GLY A 539 19.02 23.44 23.54
C GLY A 539 18.35 24.79 23.32
#